data_487d0c2a5b1c8502b30ca1ec93fb6c74
#
_entry.id   487d0c2a5b1c8502b30ca1ec93fb6c74
#
_cell.length_a   1.000
_cell.length_b   1.000
_cell.length_c   1.000
_cell.angle_alpha   90.00
_cell.angle_beta   90.00
_cell.angle_gamma   90.00
#
_symmetry.space_group_name_H-M   'P 1'
#
loop_
_entity.id
_entity.type
_entity.pdbx_description
1 polymer ?
#
loop_
_entity_poly.entity_id
_entity_poly.type
_entity_poly.pdbx_seq_one_letter_code
_entity_poly.pdbx_strand_id
1 'polypeptide(L)'
;MRDNNAIYGGEMSAHHYFREFAYCDSGMIPWLLIIELMGRKEKKLSELVKDRQQKFPSSGEINFTIKKPEKMIEKVLKYFQDQYLYYDYFDGLSVVFEDWRFNLRISNTEPLVRLNLETKKNLDLLNHRIKKLTKILMSE
;
A
#
# COMPACT_ATOMS: atom_id res chain seq x y z
N MET A 1 2.63 -13.88 -9.48
CA MET A 1 3.82 -14.49 -8.84
C MET A 1 4.58 -15.40 -9.79
N ARG A 2 3.93 -16.39 -10.41
CA ARG A 2 4.64 -17.36 -11.28
C ARG A 2 5.36 -16.70 -12.44
N ASP A 3 4.70 -15.79 -13.16
CA ASP A 3 5.26 -15.09 -14.33
C ASP A 3 6.51 -14.25 -13.99
N ASN A 4 6.58 -13.72 -12.76
CA ASN A 4 7.69 -12.89 -12.28
C ASN A 4 8.68 -13.67 -11.41
N ASN A 5 8.53 -14.98 -11.28
CA ASN A 5 9.31 -15.83 -10.38
C ASN A 5 9.46 -15.22 -8.96
N ALA A 6 8.39 -14.59 -8.47
CA ALA A 6 8.40 -13.88 -7.19
C ALA A 6 8.59 -14.86 -6.03
N ILE A 7 9.52 -14.55 -5.14
CA ILE A 7 9.84 -15.39 -3.97
C ILE A 7 8.70 -15.40 -2.96
N TYR A 8 8.04 -14.25 -2.80
CA TYR A 8 6.99 -14.02 -1.82
C TYR A 8 5.91 -13.10 -2.40
N GLY A 9 4.67 -13.31 -1.97
CA GLY A 9 3.54 -12.43 -2.21
C GLY A 9 2.70 -12.31 -0.94
N GLY A 10 2.17 -11.13 -0.67
CA GLY A 10 1.31 -10.88 0.47
C GLY A 10 0.13 -10.01 0.10
N GLU A 11 -1.00 -10.24 0.76
CA GLU A 11 -2.21 -9.44 0.66
C GLU A 11 -2.51 -8.72 1.97
N MET A 12 -3.25 -7.61 1.92
CA MET A 12 -3.72 -6.92 3.13
C MET A 12 -4.66 -7.79 3.98
N SER A 13 -5.30 -8.78 3.38
CA SER A 13 -6.12 -9.81 4.03
C SER A 13 -5.33 -10.85 4.82
N ALA A 14 -4.01 -10.68 4.93
CA ALA A 14 -3.08 -11.59 5.60
C ALA A 14 -2.96 -12.98 4.93
N HIS A 15 -3.20 -13.05 3.60
CA HIS A 15 -2.76 -14.20 2.81
C HIS A 15 -1.31 -14.01 2.41
N HIS A 16 -0.51 -15.07 2.58
CA HIS A 16 0.93 -15.05 2.36
C HIS A 16 1.36 -16.24 1.49
N TYR A 17 1.89 -15.95 0.30
CA TYR A 17 2.24 -16.94 -0.70
C TYR A 17 3.76 -17.06 -0.82
N PHE A 18 4.28 -18.28 -0.88
CA PHE A 18 5.71 -18.55 -0.95
C PHE A 18 6.03 -19.42 -2.15
N ARG A 19 7.01 -18.99 -2.96
CA ARG A 19 7.48 -19.76 -4.14
C ARG A 19 7.90 -21.18 -3.74
N GLU A 20 8.69 -21.31 -2.66
CA GLU A 20 9.20 -22.59 -2.18
C GLU A 20 8.13 -23.47 -1.54
N PHE A 21 6.95 -22.93 -1.29
CA PHE A 21 5.75 -23.66 -0.91
C PHE A 21 4.77 -23.78 -2.09
N ALA A 22 5.29 -24.03 -3.29
CA ALA A 22 4.54 -24.19 -4.53
C ALA A 22 3.60 -23.01 -4.87
N TYR A 23 3.94 -21.80 -4.42
CA TYR A 23 3.10 -20.59 -4.50
C TYR A 23 1.78 -20.70 -3.74
N CYS A 24 1.69 -21.61 -2.77
CA CYS A 24 0.50 -21.76 -1.93
C CYS A 24 0.49 -20.75 -0.79
N ASP A 25 -0.73 -20.46 -0.32
CA ASP A 25 -0.95 -19.66 0.88
C ASP A 25 -0.56 -20.44 2.14
N SER A 26 0.04 -19.74 3.11
CA SER A 26 0.38 -20.29 4.41
C SER A 26 0.42 -19.22 5.48
N GLY A 27 -0.41 -19.35 6.51
CA GLY A 27 -0.30 -18.54 7.73
C GLY A 27 0.80 -19.00 8.68
N MET A 28 1.21 -20.27 8.59
CA MET A 28 2.23 -20.84 9.50
C MET A 28 3.65 -20.37 9.16
N ILE A 29 3.98 -20.27 7.88
CA ILE A 29 5.32 -19.85 7.46
C ILE A 29 5.63 -18.42 7.95
N PRO A 30 4.81 -17.40 7.71
CA PRO A 30 5.09 -16.05 8.22
C PRO A 30 5.12 -16.00 9.74
N TRP A 31 4.28 -16.76 10.43
CA TRP A 31 4.30 -16.84 11.89
C TRP A 31 5.65 -17.36 12.41
N LEU A 32 6.17 -18.45 11.86
CA LEU A 32 7.48 -19.01 12.25
C LEU A 32 8.62 -18.03 11.92
N LEU A 33 8.60 -17.39 10.74
CA LEU A 33 9.61 -16.40 10.34
C LEU A 33 9.61 -15.19 11.28
N ILE A 34 8.45 -14.73 11.75
CA ILE A 34 8.35 -13.62 12.70
C ILE A 34 8.91 -14.02 14.06
N ILE A 35 8.60 -15.21 14.57
CA ILE A 35 9.17 -15.69 15.85
C ILE A 35 10.69 -15.81 15.74
N GLU A 36 11.21 -16.37 14.66
CA GLU A 36 12.64 -16.45 14.42
C GLU A 36 13.28 -15.06 14.40
N LEU A 37 12.68 -14.11 13.67
CA LEU A 37 13.15 -12.73 13.58
C LEU A 37 13.18 -12.04 14.96
N MET A 38 12.12 -12.23 15.78
CA MET A 38 12.07 -11.71 17.14
C MET A 38 13.19 -12.27 18.00
N GLY A 39 13.42 -13.59 17.94
CA GLY A 39 14.52 -14.25 18.65
C GLY A 39 15.89 -13.77 18.21
N ARG A 40 16.14 -13.70 16.91
CA ARG A 40 17.42 -13.21 16.34
C ARG A 40 17.73 -11.75 16.69
N LYS A 41 16.69 -10.91 16.78
CA LYS A 41 16.82 -9.47 17.05
C LYS A 41 16.70 -9.15 18.54
N GLU A 42 16.30 -10.10 19.37
CA GLU A 42 15.99 -9.91 20.79
C GLU A 42 15.01 -8.75 21.03
N LYS A 43 14.03 -8.62 20.12
CA LYS A 43 13.04 -7.54 20.09
C LYS A 43 11.62 -8.06 20.11
N LYS A 44 10.73 -7.32 20.76
CA LYS A 44 9.28 -7.56 20.66
C LYS A 44 8.77 -7.22 19.26
N LEU A 45 7.71 -7.89 18.82
CA LEU A 45 7.07 -7.59 17.54
C LEU A 45 6.67 -6.11 17.42
N SER A 46 6.13 -5.52 18.49
CA SER A 46 5.76 -4.10 18.51
C SER A 46 6.94 -3.15 18.23
N GLU A 47 8.14 -3.49 18.66
CA GLU A 47 9.35 -2.71 18.40
C GLU A 47 9.79 -2.82 16.93
N LEU A 48 9.72 -4.05 16.36
CA LEU A 48 10.01 -4.29 14.95
C LEU A 48 9.04 -3.54 14.04
N VAL A 49 7.75 -3.57 14.38
CA VAL A 49 6.70 -2.84 13.63
C VAL A 49 6.91 -1.34 13.74
N LYS A 50 7.15 -0.81 14.94
CA LYS A 50 7.41 0.62 15.18
C LYS A 50 8.60 1.13 14.36
N ASP A 51 9.67 0.36 14.30
CA ASP A 51 10.87 0.67 13.50
C ASP A 51 10.52 0.85 12.01
N ARG A 52 9.63 0.01 11.48
CA ARG A 52 9.15 0.10 10.09
C ARG A 52 8.22 1.28 9.88
N GLN A 53 7.27 1.48 10.77
CA GLN A 53 6.34 2.61 10.70
C GLN A 53 7.06 3.97 10.75
N GLN A 54 8.16 4.07 11.50
CA GLN A 54 8.98 5.29 11.53
C GLN A 54 9.74 5.52 10.21
N LYS A 55 10.19 4.44 9.56
CA LYS A 55 10.90 4.52 8.26
C LYS A 55 9.95 4.77 7.10
N PHE A 56 8.75 4.23 7.18
CA PHE A 56 7.73 4.27 6.13
C PHE A 56 6.37 4.57 6.75
N PRO A 57 6.13 5.83 7.17
CA PRO A 57 4.80 6.22 7.62
C PRO A 57 3.75 5.93 6.55
N SER A 58 2.63 5.35 6.96
CA SER A 58 1.53 4.95 6.08
C SER A 58 0.20 5.49 6.58
N SER A 59 -0.70 5.83 5.66
CA SER A 59 -2.07 6.27 5.97
C SER A 59 -2.96 5.14 6.51
N GLY A 60 -2.55 3.88 6.30
CA GLY A 60 -3.53 2.80 6.28
C GLY A 60 -4.50 2.95 5.11
N GLU A 61 -5.57 2.17 5.09
CA GLU A 61 -6.61 2.25 4.08
C GLU A 61 -7.62 3.33 4.44
N ILE A 62 -7.85 4.28 3.51
CA ILE A 62 -8.85 5.33 3.63
C ILE A 62 -9.90 5.11 2.53
N ASN A 63 -11.17 5.01 2.92
CA ASN A 63 -12.27 4.69 2.02
C ASN A 63 -13.06 5.94 1.63
N PHE A 64 -13.37 6.07 0.33
CA PHE A 64 -14.15 7.17 -0.24
C PHE A 64 -15.33 6.62 -1.05
N THR A 65 -16.54 7.12 -0.80
CA THR A 65 -17.69 6.85 -1.66
C THR A 65 -17.68 7.83 -2.83
N ILE A 66 -17.45 7.32 -4.04
CA ILE A 66 -17.31 8.14 -5.25
C ILE A 66 -18.26 7.62 -6.32
N LYS A 67 -19.10 8.51 -6.88
CA LYS A 67 -20.12 8.15 -7.89
C LYS A 67 -19.53 7.69 -9.23
N LYS A 68 -18.38 8.24 -9.63
CA LYS A 68 -17.71 7.96 -10.90
C LYS A 68 -16.21 7.68 -10.65
N PRO A 69 -15.89 6.51 -10.07
CA PRO A 69 -14.54 6.23 -9.59
C PRO A 69 -13.48 6.26 -10.68
N GLU A 70 -13.77 5.74 -11.89
CA GLU A 70 -12.81 5.71 -12.99
C GLU A 70 -12.41 7.14 -13.41
N LYS A 71 -13.40 8.02 -13.58
CA LYS A 71 -13.13 9.44 -13.93
C LYS A 71 -12.37 10.17 -12.85
N MET A 72 -12.62 9.81 -11.58
CA MET A 72 -11.90 10.41 -10.48
C MET A 72 -10.44 9.96 -10.44
N ILE A 73 -10.18 8.68 -10.71
CA ILE A 73 -8.81 8.14 -10.82
C ILE A 73 -8.04 8.83 -11.95
N GLU A 74 -8.66 9.00 -13.11
CA GLU A 74 -8.07 9.76 -14.24
C GLU A 74 -7.78 11.22 -13.84
N LYS A 75 -8.73 11.88 -13.14
CA LYS A 75 -8.56 13.25 -12.64
C LYS A 75 -7.37 13.36 -11.69
N VAL A 76 -7.21 12.40 -10.77
CA VAL A 76 -6.08 12.36 -9.84
C VAL A 76 -4.77 12.17 -10.60
N LEU A 77 -4.69 11.23 -11.53
CA LEU A 77 -3.48 11.01 -12.33
C LEU A 77 -3.10 12.27 -13.13
N LYS A 78 -4.08 12.91 -13.79
CA LYS A 78 -3.86 14.15 -14.51
C LYS A 78 -3.41 15.30 -13.62
N TYR A 79 -3.94 15.38 -12.39
CA TYR A 79 -3.53 16.39 -11.42
C TYR A 79 -2.04 16.32 -11.06
N PHE A 80 -1.49 15.11 -11.02
CA PHE A 80 -0.07 14.88 -10.72
C PHE A 80 0.80 14.68 -11.96
N GLN A 81 0.26 14.98 -13.15
CA GLN A 81 1.03 14.93 -14.40
C GLN A 81 2.34 15.71 -14.24
N ASP A 82 3.43 15.15 -14.77
CA ASP A 82 4.79 15.70 -14.71
C ASP A 82 5.42 15.79 -13.31
N GLN A 83 4.78 15.25 -12.26
CA GLN A 83 5.28 15.27 -10.89
C GLN A 83 5.73 13.88 -10.38
N TYR A 84 5.27 12.81 -11.00
CA TYR A 84 5.59 11.44 -10.59
C TYR A 84 6.79 10.88 -11.34
N LEU A 85 7.45 9.88 -10.75
CA LEU A 85 8.53 9.13 -11.40
C LEU A 85 7.95 8.11 -12.38
N TYR A 86 6.95 7.35 -11.94
CA TYR A 86 6.18 6.41 -12.77
C TYR A 86 4.82 6.10 -12.12
N TYR A 87 3.96 5.47 -12.90
CA TYR A 87 2.70 4.90 -12.43
C TYR A 87 2.42 3.56 -13.11
N ASP A 88 1.56 2.74 -12.49
CA ASP A 88 1.04 1.50 -13.06
C ASP A 88 -0.42 1.26 -12.66
N TYR A 89 -1.04 0.27 -13.32
CA TYR A 89 -2.41 -0.17 -13.07
C TYR A 89 -2.47 -1.66 -12.70
N PHE A 90 -1.48 -2.20 -12.03
CA PHE A 90 -1.44 -3.61 -11.69
C PHE A 90 -2.55 -4.01 -10.69
N ASP A 91 -2.76 -3.21 -9.65
CA ASP A 91 -3.88 -3.35 -8.69
C ASP A 91 -4.45 -1.96 -8.37
N GLY A 92 -5.29 -1.44 -9.28
CA GLY A 92 -5.69 -0.04 -9.27
C GLY A 92 -4.57 0.87 -9.75
N LEU A 93 -4.74 2.18 -9.57
CA LEU A 93 -3.73 3.18 -9.92
C LEU A 93 -2.68 3.30 -8.82
N SER A 94 -1.46 2.87 -9.07
CA SER A 94 -0.28 3.13 -8.24
C SER A 94 0.54 4.26 -8.83
N VAL A 95 0.88 5.28 -8.04
CA VAL A 95 1.70 6.42 -8.48
C VAL A 95 2.87 6.60 -7.51
N VAL A 96 4.08 6.66 -8.05
CA VAL A 96 5.32 6.73 -7.29
C VAL A 96 6.03 8.07 -7.54
N PHE A 97 6.40 8.73 -6.45
CA PHE A 97 7.19 9.95 -6.42
C PHE A 97 8.52 9.69 -5.69
N GLU A 98 9.38 10.65 -5.60
CA GLU A 98 10.69 10.51 -4.96
C GLU A 98 10.60 10.07 -3.49
N ASP A 99 9.73 10.74 -2.68
CA ASP A 99 9.64 10.55 -1.22
C ASP A 99 8.31 9.98 -0.75
N TRP A 100 7.39 9.70 -1.64
CA TRP A 100 6.06 9.18 -1.31
C TRP A 100 5.46 8.39 -2.46
N ARG A 101 4.44 7.61 -2.16
CA ARG A 101 3.62 6.92 -3.16
C ARG A 101 2.18 6.82 -2.68
N PHE A 102 1.26 6.63 -3.61
CA PHE A 102 -0.10 6.24 -3.27
C PHE A 102 -0.62 5.16 -4.22
N ASN A 103 -1.64 4.44 -3.75
CA ASN A 103 -2.46 3.56 -4.56
C ASN A 103 -3.93 3.96 -4.39
N LEU A 104 -4.66 4.00 -5.50
CA LEU A 104 -6.11 4.19 -5.56
C LEU A 104 -6.73 2.98 -6.23
N ARG A 105 -7.54 2.24 -5.49
CA ARG A 105 -8.19 1.03 -5.98
C ARG A 105 -9.71 1.12 -5.81
N ILE A 106 -10.45 0.76 -6.87
CA ILE A 106 -11.90 0.57 -6.80
C ILE A 106 -12.18 -0.76 -6.10
N SER A 107 -13.07 -0.77 -5.12
CA SER A 107 -13.51 -2.01 -4.49
C SER A 107 -14.39 -2.81 -5.45
N ASN A 108 -14.15 -4.12 -5.54
CA ASN A 108 -14.98 -5.02 -6.35
C ASN A 108 -16.30 -5.42 -5.68
N THR A 109 -16.39 -5.22 -4.36
CA THR A 109 -17.53 -5.68 -3.54
C THR A 109 -18.37 -4.55 -2.96
N GLU A 110 -17.82 -3.34 -2.91
CA GLU A 110 -18.42 -2.17 -2.28
C GLU A 110 -18.26 -0.94 -3.19
N PRO A 111 -19.18 0.04 -3.16
CA PRO A 111 -19.10 1.26 -3.97
C PRO A 111 -18.07 2.25 -3.39
N LEU A 112 -16.85 1.82 -3.22
CA LEU A 112 -15.77 2.56 -2.57
C LEU A 112 -14.52 2.63 -3.44
N VAL A 113 -13.80 3.75 -3.32
CA VAL A 113 -12.41 3.89 -3.74
C VAL A 113 -11.54 3.88 -2.50
N ARG A 114 -10.55 3.03 -2.48
CA ARG A 114 -9.60 2.83 -1.39
C ARG A 114 -8.30 3.54 -1.69
N LEU A 115 -7.87 4.41 -0.79
CA LEU A 115 -6.59 5.12 -0.86
C LEU A 115 -5.64 4.52 0.17
N ASN A 116 -4.45 4.14 -0.28
CA ASN A 116 -3.29 3.87 0.57
C ASN A 116 -2.16 4.81 0.18
N LEU A 117 -1.53 5.45 1.15
CA LEU A 117 -0.43 6.40 0.93
C LEU A 117 0.71 6.11 1.90
N GLU A 118 1.94 6.19 1.40
CA GLU A 118 3.18 5.98 2.17
C GLU A 118 4.21 7.05 1.86
N THR A 119 5.04 7.36 2.85
CA THR A 119 6.16 8.31 2.70
C THR A 119 7.46 7.72 3.24
N LYS A 120 8.60 8.25 2.78
CA LYS A 120 9.92 7.92 3.32
C LYS A 120 10.22 8.83 4.51
N LYS A 121 10.17 8.29 5.75
CA LYS A 121 10.55 8.95 7.02
C LYS A 121 9.91 10.33 7.28
N ASN A 122 8.78 10.65 6.65
CA ASN A 122 8.20 11.98 6.75
C ASN A 122 6.70 11.93 7.03
N LEU A 123 6.34 12.02 8.31
CA LEU A 123 4.95 12.01 8.78
C LEU A 123 4.18 13.29 8.39
N ASP A 124 4.86 14.44 8.37
CA ASP A 124 4.22 15.71 8.00
C ASP A 124 3.87 15.72 6.51
N LEU A 125 4.75 15.18 5.66
CA LEU A 125 4.48 14.97 4.25
C LEU A 125 3.30 14.02 4.07
N LEU A 126 3.23 12.91 4.82
CA LEU A 126 2.11 11.97 4.79
C LEU A 126 0.79 12.72 5.05
N ASN A 127 0.70 13.44 6.16
CA ASN A 127 -0.49 14.18 6.56
C ASN A 127 -0.90 15.24 5.52
N HIS A 128 0.09 15.94 4.96
CA HIS A 128 -0.13 16.94 3.92
C HIS A 128 -0.70 16.30 2.64
N ARG A 129 -0.13 15.17 2.20
CA ARG A 129 -0.56 14.47 0.98
C ARG A 129 -1.92 13.80 1.15
N ILE A 130 -2.23 13.25 2.32
CA ILE A 130 -3.57 12.74 2.64
C ILE A 130 -4.61 13.86 2.49
N LYS A 131 -4.40 15.01 3.13
CA LYS A 131 -5.32 16.16 3.02
C LYS A 131 -5.50 16.61 1.57
N LYS A 132 -4.42 16.66 0.79
CA LYS A 132 -4.45 17.06 -0.61
C LYS A 132 -5.24 16.09 -1.46
N LEU A 133 -4.96 14.78 -1.37
CA LEU A 133 -5.68 13.75 -2.11
C LEU A 133 -7.16 13.68 -1.69
N THR A 134 -7.46 13.74 -0.40
CA THR A 134 -8.84 13.81 0.10
C THR A 134 -9.61 14.98 -0.56
N LYS A 135 -9.00 16.17 -0.61
CA LYS A 135 -9.63 17.33 -1.25
C LYS A 135 -9.92 17.09 -2.73
N ILE A 136 -9.02 16.44 -3.46
CA ILE A 136 -9.23 16.12 -4.88
C ILE A 136 -10.32 15.07 -5.04
N LEU A 137 -10.28 13.99 -4.24
CA LEU A 137 -11.24 12.88 -4.30
C LEU A 137 -12.67 13.29 -3.91
N MET A 138 -12.82 14.30 -3.05
CA MET A 138 -14.12 14.82 -2.62
C MET A 138 -14.58 16.04 -3.43
N SER A 139 -13.80 16.54 -4.40
CA SER A 139 -14.23 17.61 -5.31
C SER A 139 -15.00 17.02 -6.47
N GLU A 140 -16.31 17.29 -6.52
CA GLU A 140 -17.21 16.92 -7.63
C GLU A 140 -16.77 17.49 -8.96
#